data_ca682ac2b344f026bcb7f6af3522192a
#
_entry.id   ca682ac2b344f026bcb7f6af3522192a
#
_cell.length_a   1.000
_cell.length_b   1.000
_cell.length_c   1.000
_cell.angle_alpha   90.00
_cell.angle_beta   90.00
_cell.angle_gamma   90.00
#
_symmetry.space_group_name_H-M   'P 1'
#
loop_
_entity.id
_entity.type
_entity.pdbx_description
1 polymer ?
#
loop_
_entity_poly.entity_id
_entity_poly.type
_entity_poly.pdbx_seq_one_letter_code
_entity_poly.pdbx_strand_id
1 'polypeptide(L)'
;MNIMVIGAGAWGTALAISASRHPAGHKVQLWARDPAQAQAMQATRENARYLPGIALPAALAVHNGPLAPQLASDPDLIIVATPMAGLRGALEALRDCGVPVAWLCKGFEAPQAAPHGLLAHEIRAQVAPGLAAGVLSGPSFAQEVARGQPTALVAASEHAAVRDALVAALHGPTLRVYANDDIVGVEVGGAVKNVLAIATGLCDGLNLGLNARAALITRGLAEMTRLGLALGARAETFMGLSGLGDLVLTATGDLSRNRRVGLLLAEGKSLDQAVASLGHVAEGVYSARTVVQRARGLGVEMPIAEGVVALLDGRLQPADAVASLMERGPKGEYA
;
A
#
# COMPACT_ATOMS: atom_id res chain seq x y z
N MET A 1 9.12 19.25 14.01
CA MET A 1 9.01 19.26 12.54
C MET A 1 7.66 19.77 12.12
N ASN A 2 7.60 20.43 10.97
CA ASN A 2 6.36 20.75 10.26
C ASN A 2 6.10 19.62 9.24
N ILE A 3 5.04 18.85 9.41
CA ILE A 3 4.74 17.68 8.57
C ILE A 3 3.44 17.93 7.81
N MET A 4 3.49 17.78 6.50
CA MET A 4 2.32 17.86 5.64
C MET A 4 1.91 16.49 5.12
N VAL A 5 0.67 16.07 5.36
CA VAL A 5 0.10 14.83 4.82
C VAL A 5 -0.93 15.18 3.76
N ILE A 6 -0.68 14.78 2.51
CA ILE A 6 -1.54 15.02 1.36
C ILE A 6 -2.42 13.80 1.11
N GLY A 7 -3.69 13.88 1.47
CA GLY A 7 -4.66 12.81 1.31
C GLY A 7 -5.29 12.34 2.62
N ALA A 8 -6.54 12.72 2.85
CA ALA A 8 -7.32 12.38 4.04
C ALA A 8 -8.13 11.08 3.86
N GLY A 9 -7.50 10.03 3.32
CA GLY A 9 -8.00 8.66 3.39
C GLY A 9 -7.76 8.05 4.79
N ALA A 10 -8.14 6.79 4.99
CA ALA A 10 -7.93 6.10 6.27
C ALA A 10 -6.47 6.13 6.73
N TRP A 11 -5.55 5.74 5.84
CA TRP A 11 -4.13 5.62 6.17
C TRP A 11 -3.45 6.98 6.36
N GLY A 12 -3.72 7.97 5.48
CA GLY A 12 -3.19 9.33 5.65
C GLY A 12 -3.67 9.98 6.94
N THR A 13 -4.96 9.81 7.30
CA THR A 13 -5.52 10.31 8.56
C THR A 13 -4.86 9.60 9.76
N ALA A 14 -4.70 8.28 9.73
CA ALA A 14 -4.09 7.53 10.83
C ALA A 14 -2.64 7.96 11.07
N LEU A 15 -1.88 8.16 10.00
CA LEU A 15 -0.49 8.58 10.10
C LEU A 15 -0.36 10.03 10.60
N ALA A 16 -1.25 10.93 10.15
CA ALA A 16 -1.31 12.30 10.65
C ALA A 16 -1.66 12.35 12.15
N ILE A 17 -2.56 11.49 12.63
CA ILE A 17 -2.88 11.33 14.05
C ILE A 17 -1.63 10.84 14.81
N SER A 18 -0.95 9.81 14.32
CA SER A 18 0.26 9.26 14.95
C SER A 18 1.37 10.32 15.05
N ALA A 19 1.66 11.02 13.97
CA ALA A 19 2.65 12.11 13.95
C ALA A 19 2.28 13.27 14.89
N SER A 20 1.00 13.64 14.99
CA SER A 20 0.51 14.69 15.89
C SER A 20 0.62 14.31 17.37
N ARG A 21 0.64 13.02 17.70
CA ARG A 21 0.82 12.50 19.06
C ARG A 21 2.28 12.23 19.41
N HIS A 22 3.18 12.45 18.46
CA HIS A 22 4.60 12.19 18.69
C HIS A 22 5.17 13.07 19.81
N PRO A 23 5.97 12.52 20.75
CA PRO A 23 6.50 13.27 21.90
C PRO A 23 7.34 14.51 21.53
N ALA A 24 7.91 14.54 20.32
CA ALA A 24 8.65 15.70 19.82
C ALA A 24 7.78 16.93 19.47
N GLY A 25 6.45 16.84 19.60
CA GLY A 25 5.53 17.96 19.39
C GLY A 25 5.51 18.51 17.97
N HIS A 26 5.36 17.60 16.98
CA HIS A 26 5.32 18.00 15.57
C HIS A 26 4.06 18.83 15.24
N LYS A 27 4.22 19.81 14.35
CA LYS A 27 3.10 20.52 13.74
C LYS A 27 2.67 19.73 12.51
N VAL A 28 1.46 19.18 12.55
CA VAL A 28 0.96 18.29 11.49
C VAL A 28 -0.24 18.90 10.80
N GLN A 29 -0.19 18.92 9.48
CA GLN A 29 -1.27 19.38 8.61
C GLN A 29 -1.75 18.21 7.76
N LEU A 30 -3.06 18.00 7.70
CA LEU A 30 -3.71 16.99 6.86
C LEU A 30 -4.51 17.71 5.77
N TRP A 31 -4.12 17.49 4.52
CA TRP A 31 -4.81 18.07 3.39
C TRP A 31 -5.82 17.08 2.79
N ALA A 32 -7.07 17.50 2.66
CA ALA A 32 -8.14 16.76 2.02
C ALA A 32 -8.53 17.40 0.69
N ARG A 33 -8.62 16.59 -0.36
CA ARG A 33 -9.02 17.05 -1.70
C ARG A 33 -10.47 17.53 -1.75
N ASP A 34 -11.36 16.85 -1.04
CA ASP A 34 -12.80 17.14 -0.98
C ASP A 34 -13.05 18.20 0.10
N PRO A 35 -13.52 19.42 -0.28
CA PRO A 35 -13.82 20.48 0.67
C PRO A 35 -14.89 20.08 1.70
N ALA A 36 -15.92 19.33 1.30
CA ALA A 36 -16.97 18.89 2.20
C ALA A 36 -16.43 17.93 3.27
N GLN A 37 -15.54 17.02 2.88
CA GLN A 37 -14.83 16.14 3.83
C GLN A 37 -13.97 16.96 4.82
N ALA A 38 -13.20 17.92 4.32
CA ALA A 38 -12.36 18.76 5.18
C ALA A 38 -13.20 19.54 6.20
N GLN A 39 -14.28 20.17 5.75
CA GLN A 39 -15.20 20.92 6.60
C GLN A 39 -15.84 20.01 7.68
N ALA A 40 -16.30 18.83 7.29
CA ALA A 40 -16.85 17.86 8.24
C ALA A 40 -15.80 17.46 9.28
N MET A 41 -14.55 17.15 8.86
CA MET A 41 -13.46 16.78 9.76
C MET A 41 -13.06 17.93 10.71
N GLN A 42 -13.11 19.17 10.26
CA GLN A 42 -12.86 20.35 11.09
C GLN A 42 -13.95 20.52 12.16
N ALA A 43 -15.22 20.37 11.77
CA ALA A 43 -16.37 20.55 12.65
C ALA A 43 -16.52 19.42 13.67
N THR A 44 -16.41 18.15 13.23
CA THR A 44 -16.65 16.98 14.09
C THR A 44 -15.39 16.45 14.79
N ARG A 45 -14.22 16.90 14.35
CA ARG A 45 -12.91 16.35 14.79
C ARG A 45 -12.80 14.84 14.59
N GLU A 46 -13.38 14.33 13.50
CA GLU A 46 -13.37 12.93 13.12
C GLU A 46 -13.37 12.78 11.59
N ASN A 47 -12.69 11.77 11.07
CA ASN A 47 -12.83 11.35 9.68
C ASN A 47 -13.85 10.20 9.59
N ALA A 48 -15.13 10.51 9.80
CA ALA A 48 -16.20 9.52 9.88
C ALA A 48 -16.34 8.66 8.62
N ARG A 49 -15.95 9.18 7.45
CA ARG A 49 -16.02 8.47 6.17
C ARG A 49 -14.98 7.35 6.04
N TYR A 50 -13.73 7.58 6.49
CA TYR A 50 -12.63 6.67 6.22
C TYR A 50 -12.01 6.05 7.47
N LEU A 51 -12.20 6.67 8.64
CA LEU A 51 -11.62 6.24 9.91
C LEU A 51 -12.59 6.52 11.07
N PRO A 52 -13.80 5.93 11.03
CA PRO A 52 -14.84 6.20 12.01
C PRO A 52 -14.45 5.79 13.44
N GLY A 53 -14.98 6.52 14.42
CA GLY A 53 -14.78 6.24 15.84
C GLY A 53 -13.41 6.66 16.39
N ILE A 54 -12.62 7.46 15.64
CA ILE A 54 -11.31 7.91 16.08
C ILE A 54 -11.23 9.44 16.01
N ALA A 55 -11.11 10.07 17.19
CA ALA A 55 -11.00 11.52 17.27
C ALA A 55 -9.65 12.05 16.75
N LEU A 56 -9.69 13.13 15.99
CA LEU A 56 -8.52 13.88 15.55
C LEU A 56 -7.92 14.66 16.73
N PRO A 57 -6.60 14.57 17.00
CA PRO A 57 -5.94 15.38 18.00
C PRO A 57 -6.20 16.88 17.78
N ALA A 58 -6.39 17.64 18.86
CA ALA A 58 -6.66 19.08 18.76
C ALA A 58 -5.58 19.83 17.97
N ALA A 59 -4.32 19.40 18.08
CA ALA A 59 -3.17 19.99 17.38
C ALA A 59 -3.12 19.66 15.88
N LEU A 60 -3.90 18.65 15.40
CA LEU A 60 -3.92 18.29 13.98
C LEU A 60 -4.76 19.31 13.19
N ALA A 61 -4.11 20.07 12.32
CA ALA A 61 -4.78 20.99 11.41
C ALA A 61 -5.31 20.24 10.17
N VAL A 62 -6.53 20.54 9.75
CA VAL A 62 -7.13 19.97 8.52
C VAL A 62 -7.32 21.10 7.52
N HIS A 63 -6.86 20.88 6.28
CA HIS A 63 -6.91 21.87 5.20
C HIS A 63 -7.51 21.28 3.93
N ASN A 64 -7.96 22.16 3.03
CA ASN A 64 -8.38 21.86 1.67
C ASN A 64 -7.99 22.99 0.72
N GLY A 65 -8.38 22.90 -0.54
CA GLY A 65 -8.09 23.92 -1.56
C GLY A 65 -6.79 23.67 -2.32
N PRO A 66 -6.24 24.67 -3.04
CA PRO A 66 -5.01 24.50 -3.80
C PRO A 66 -3.83 24.10 -2.93
N LEU A 67 -2.97 23.20 -3.43
CA LEU A 67 -1.80 22.71 -2.69
C LEU A 67 -0.71 23.79 -2.54
N ALA A 68 -0.50 24.62 -3.55
CA ALA A 68 0.59 25.59 -3.55
C ALA A 68 0.62 26.54 -2.33
N PRO A 69 -0.51 27.14 -1.89
CA PRO A 69 -0.51 27.94 -0.66
C PRO A 69 -0.20 27.12 0.62
N GLN A 70 -0.53 25.83 0.63
CA GLN A 70 -0.24 24.97 1.77
C GLN A 70 1.25 24.59 1.83
N LEU A 71 1.91 24.46 0.68
CA LEU A 71 3.35 24.25 0.59
C LEU A 71 4.15 25.48 1.08
N ALA A 72 3.56 26.66 1.01
CA ALA A 72 4.17 27.89 1.56
C ALA A 72 4.29 27.90 3.10
N SER A 73 3.70 26.91 3.79
CA SER A 73 3.91 26.72 5.24
C SER A 73 5.28 26.15 5.62
N ASP A 74 6.16 25.96 4.65
CA ASP A 74 7.54 25.48 4.80
C ASP A 74 7.62 24.15 5.57
N PRO A 75 7.08 23.06 5.02
CA PRO A 75 7.14 21.75 5.66
C PRO A 75 8.57 21.18 5.66
N ASP A 76 8.94 20.48 6.72
CA ASP A 76 10.19 19.70 6.79
C ASP A 76 10.06 18.33 6.10
N LEU A 77 8.82 17.83 5.98
CA LEU A 77 8.49 16.54 5.36
C LEU A 77 7.10 16.59 4.76
N ILE A 78 6.95 16.05 3.54
CA ILE A 78 5.66 15.86 2.88
C ILE A 78 5.38 14.37 2.72
N ILE A 79 4.18 13.92 3.11
CA ILE A 79 3.72 12.55 2.99
C ILE A 79 2.52 12.51 2.03
N VAL A 80 2.69 11.87 0.88
CA VAL A 80 1.64 11.70 -0.14
C VAL A 80 0.85 10.42 0.16
N ALA A 81 -0.36 10.58 0.68
CA ALA A 81 -1.27 9.51 1.09
C ALA A 81 -2.44 9.32 0.10
N THR A 82 -2.22 9.67 -1.17
CA THR A 82 -3.19 9.43 -2.25
C THR A 82 -3.17 7.96 -2.67
N PRO A 83 -4.24 7.44 -3.31
CA PRO A 83 -4.14 6.20 -4.07
C PRO A 83 -3.11 6.33 -5.21
N MET A 84 -2.64 5.18 -5.75
CA MET A 84 -1.66 5.16 -6.85
C MET A 84 -2.09 6.06 -8.03
N ALA A 85 -3.36 6.06 -8.40
CA ALA A 85 -3.90 6.91 -9.48
C ALA A 85 -3.74 8.43 -9.24
N GLY A 86 -3.53 8.85 -8.01
CA GLY A 86 -3.31 10.27 -7.67
C GLY A 86 -1.84 10.64 -7.49
N LEU A 87 -0.94 9.66 -7.52
CA LEU A 87 0.47 9.89 -7.20
C LEU A 87 1.17 10.76 -8.23
N ARG A 88 1.00 10.46 -9.53
CA ARG A 88 1.66 11.20 -10.62
C ARG A 88 1.41 12.70 -10.52
N GLY A 89 0.14 13.11 -10.45
CA GLY A 89 -0.20 14.53 -10.33
C GLY A 89 0.29 15.17 -9.04
N ALA A 90 0.35 14.42 -7.94
CA ALA A 90 0.94 14.92 -6.70
C ALA A 90 2.45 15.14 -6.85
N LEU A 91 3.19 14.21 -7.47
CA LEU A 91 4.64 14.35 -7.71
C LEU A 91 4.94 15.48 -8.72
N GLU A 92 4.12 15.67 -9.74
CA GLU A 92 4.23 16.81 -10.67
C GLU A 92 4.08 18.15 -9.93
N ALA A 93 3.13 18.23 -9.01
CA ALA A 93 2.92 19.45 -8.20
C ALA A 93 4.08 19.70 -7.19
N LEU A 94 4.80 18.64 -6.81
CA LEU A 94 5.90 18.69 -5.85
C LEU A 94 7.29 18.66 -6.51
N ARG A 95 7.40 18.70 -7.84
CA ARG A 95 8.67 18.48 -8.55
C ARG A 95 9.81 19.40 -8.13
N ASP A 96 9.48 20.66 -7.80
CA ASP A 96 10.43 21.68 -7.40
C ASP A 96 10.48 21.86 -5.87
N CYS A 97 9.90 20.92 -5.13
CA CYS A 97 9.89 20.94 -3.68
C CYS A 97 11.29 20.58 -3.15
N GLY A 98 11.86 21.47 -2.34
CA GLY A 98 13.21 21.32 -1.76
C GLY A 98 13.28 20.42 -0.53
N VAL A 99 12.16 19.79 -0.11
CA VAL A 99 12.07 18.98 1.12
C VAL A 99 11.84 17.50 0.82
N PRO A 100 12.18 16.59 1.75
CA PRO A 100 11.88 15.18 1.64
C PRO A 100 10.40 14.89 1.39
N VAL A 101 10.13 14.01 0.41
CA VAL A 101 8.77 13.55 0.10
C VAL A 101 8.70 12.04 0.27
N ALA A 102 7.59 11.53 0.82
CA ALA A 102 7.34 10.11 0.87
C ALA A 102 5.92 9.80 0.40
N TRP A 103 5.71 8.66 -0.26
CA TRP A 103 4.38 8.17 -0.59
C TRP A 103 3.99 6.93 0.22
N LEU A 104 2.68 6.71 0.32
CA LEU A 104 2.09 5.59 1.05
C LEU A 104 1.36 4.60 0.14
N CYS A 105 1.12 4.97 -1.12
CA CYS A 105 0.38 4.14 -2.07
C CYS A 105 1.14 2.85 -2.36
N LYS A 106 0.39 1.79 -2.62
CA LYS A 106 0.89 0.45 -2.92
C LYS A 106 0.30 0.00 -4.25
N GLY A 107 1.10 -0.65 -5.08
CA GLY A 107 0.64 -1.14 -6.37
C GLY A 107 1.40 -0.53 -7.54
N PHE A 108 0.82 -0.69 -8.72
CA PHE A 108 1.33 -0.14 -9.97
C PHE A 108 0.34 0.89 -10.51
N GLU A 109 0.87 1.92 -11.15
CA GLU A 109 0.04 2.80 -11.97
C GLU A 109 -0.56 2.00 -13.13
N ALA A 110 -1.79 2.31 -13.51
CA ALA A 110 -2.36 1.74 -14.73
C ALA A 110 -1.52 2.15 -15.95
N PRO A 111 -1.34 1.26 -16.96
CA PRO A 111 -0.61 1.62 -18.18
C PRO A 111 -1.18 2.88 -18.83
N GLN A 112 -0.32 3.87 -19.05
CA GLN A 112 -0.66 5.12 -19.76
C GLN A 112 0.17 5.22 -21.04
N ALA A 113 1.29 5.93 -20.99
CA ALA A 113 2.22 6.07 -22.09
C ALA A 113 3.26 4.94 -22.17
N ALA A 114 3.53 4.26 -21.05
CA ALA A 114 4.43 3.11 -21.02
C ALA A 114 3.67 1.82 -21.38
N PRO A 115 4.34 0.82 -21.97
CA PRO A 115 3.71 -0.45 -22.35
C PRO A 115 3.27 -1.29 -21.14
N HIS A 116 3.69 -0.92 -19.94
CA HIS A 116 3.35 -1.57 -18.67
C HIS A 116 3.18 -0.52 -17.57
N GLY A 117 2.43 -0.87 -16.52
CA GLY A 117 2.25 0.01 -15.37
C GLY A 117 3.55 0.19 -14.56
N LEU A 118 3.68 1.35 -13.94
CA LEU A 118 4.89 1.79 -13.25
C LEU A 118 4.76 1.68 -11.74
N LEU A 119 5.85 1.35 -11.07
CA LEU A 119 6.01 1.54 -9.63
C LEU A 119 6.16 3.04 -9.31
N ALA A 120 5.94 3.42 -8.07
CA ALA A 120 5.93 4.83 -7.66
C ALA A 120 7.28 5.52 -7.89
N HIS A 121 8.41 4.85 -7.62
CA HIS A 121 9.74 5.40 -7.89
C HIS A 121 9.99 5.61 -9.39
N GLU A 122 9.45 4.74 -10.26
CA GLU A 122 9.53 4.89 -11.72
C GLU A 122 8.71 6.10 -12.19
N ILE A 123 7.52 6.32 -11.60
CA ILE A 123 6.71 7.53 -11.85
C ILE A 123 7.51 8.78 -11.44
N ARG A 124 8.11 8.78 -10.24
CA ARG A 124 8.95 9.87 -9.75
C ARG A 124 10.09 10.18 -10.72
N ALA A 125 10.78 9.14 -11.21
CA ALA A 125 11.86 9.31 -12.18
C ALA A 125 11.41 9.98 -13.49
N GLN A 126 10.14 9.79 -13.90
CA GLN A 126 9.58 10.42 -15.10
C GLN A 126 9.17 11.88 -14.88
N VAL A 127 8.47 12.19 -13.77
CA VAL A 127 7.80 13.50 -13.61
C VAL A 127 8.51 14.46 -12.66
N ALA A 128 9.36 13.94 -11.76
CA ALA A 128 10.09 14.71 -10.75
C ALA A 128 11.46 14.10 -10.46
N PRO A 129 12.37 13.95 -11.46
CA PRO A 129 13.64 13.23 -11.29
C PRO A 129 14.55 13.82 -10.22
N GLY A 130 14.50 15.13 -9.98
CA GLY A 130 15.28 15.82 -8.94
C GLY A 130 14.72 15.74 -7.53
N LEU A 131 13.51 15.20 -7.36
CA LEU A 131 12.84 15.16 -6.05
C LEU A 131 13.46 14.07 -5.16
N ALA A 132 13.96 14.47 -3.98
CA ALA A 132 14.39 13.53 -2.96
C ALA A 132 13.15 12.87 -2.34
N ALA A 133 12.89 11.60 -2.71
CA ALA A 133 11.66 10.94 -2.31
C ALA A 133 11.84 9.47 -1.96
N GLY A 134 10.82 8.89 -1.30
CA GLY A 134 10.82 7.51 -0.87
C GLY A 134 9.43 6.98 -0.56
N VAL A 135 9.37 5.78 0.00
CA VAL A 135 8.13 5.09 0.36
C VAL A 135 8.11 4.77 1.85
N LEU A 136 6.94 4.89 2.47
CA LEU A 136 6.68 4.33 3.79
C LEU A 136 5.69 3.17 3.63
N SER A 137 6.10 1.96 4.04
CA SER A 137 5.32 0.73 3.87
C SER A 137 5.49 -0.21 5.07
N GLY A 138 4.89 -1.39 5.03
CA GLY A 138 4.96 -2.40 6.08
C GLY A 138 3.59 -2.78 6.61
N PRO A 139 3.54 -3.73 7.59
CA PRO A 139 2.31 -4.26 8.14
C PRO A 139 1.58 -3.20 8.98
N SER A 140 0.48 -2.67 8.46
CA SER A 140 -0.23 -1.57 9.12
C SER A 140 -1.68 -1.46 8.69
N PHE A 141 -2.58 -1.70 9.63
CA PHE A 141 -3.98 -1.30 9.47
C PHE A 141 -4.19 0.10 10.05
N ALA A 142 -4.82 0.97 9.28
CA ALA A 142 -5.02 2.37 9.64
C ALA A 142 -5.71 2.55 11.01
N GLN A 143 -6.70 1.70 11.32
CA GLN A 143 -7.42 1.76 12.60
C GLN A 143 -6.51 1.44 13.79
N GLU A 144 -5.63 0.46 13.66
CA GLU A 144 -4.70 0.05 14.71
C GLU A 144 -3.67 1.15 14.99
N VAL A 145 -3.08 1.70 13.93
CA VAL A 145 -2.13 2.82 14.05
C VAL A 145 -2.77 4.04 14.69
N ALA A 146 -3.97 4.42 14.26
CA ALA A 146 -4.68 5.58 14.81
C ALA A 146 -5.09 5.40 16.27
N ARG A 147 -5.31 4.16 16.72
CA ARG A 147 -5.54 3.81 18.13
C ARG A 147 -4.26 3.75 18.96
N GLY A 148 -3.09 3.88 18.32
CA GLY A 148 -1.79 3.79 19.00
C GLY A 148 -1.38 2.35 19.36
N GLN A 149 -1.88 1.36 18.63
CA GLN A 149 -1.45 -0.02 18.80
C GLN A 149 -0.02 -0.21 18.23
N PRO A 150 0.81 -1.05 18.85
CA PRO A 150 2.19 -1.25 18.41
C PRO A 150 2.26 -1.66 16.93
N THR A 151 3.01 -0.89 16.14
CA THR A 151 3.15 -1.09 14.71
C THR A 151 4.59 -0.88 14.28
N ALA A 152 5.04 -1.61 13.26
CA ALA A 152 6.37 -1.47 12.68
C ALA A 152 6.27 -1.19 11.18
N LEU A 153 6.98 -0.17 10.70
CA LEU A 153 7.02 0.28 9.31
C LEU A 153 8.45 0.32 8.77
N VAL A 154 8.56 0.41 7.46
CA VAL A 154 9.81 0.61 6.73
C VAL A 154 9.74 1.93 5.98
N ALA A 155 10.73 2.79 6.20
CA ALA A 155 11.01 3.98 5.42
C ALA A 155 12.09 3.63 4.39
N ALA A 156 11.71 3.53 3.11
CA ALA A 156 12.66 3.15 2.06
C ALA A 156 12.89 4.29 1.06
N SER A 157 14.17 4.55 0.79
CA SER A 157 14.62 5.54 -0.20
C SER A 157 16.10 5.34 -0.50
N GLU A 158 16.52 5.69 -1.71
CA GLU A 158 17.94 5.84 -2.06
C GLU A 158 18.59 7.04 -1.32
N HIS A 159 17.77 8.05 -0.95
CA HIS A 159 18.22 9.26 -0.25
C HIS A 159 18.16 9.07 1.27
N ALA A 160 19.31 9.13 1.95
CA ALA A 160 19.39 9.03 3.42
C ALA A 160 18.52 10.10 4.11
N ALA A 161 18.52 11.33 3.62
CA ALA A 161 17.73 12.43 4.19
C ALA A 161 16.21 12.12 4.24
N VAL A 162 15.68 11.38 3.27
CA VAL A 162 14.26 10.96 3.26
C VAL A 162 14.00 9.91 4.33
N ARG A 163 14.89 8.91 4.46
CA ARG A 163 14.79 7.88 5.49
C ARG A 163 14.87 8.47 6.89
N ASP A 164 15.83 9.36 7.10
CA ASP A 164 16.06 10.03 8.39
C ASP A 164 14.89 10.93 8.78
N ALA A 165 14.33 11.70 7.83
CA ALA A 165 13.15 12.53 8.05
C ALA A 165 11.93 11.69 8.44
N LEU A 166 11.69 10.53 7.77
CA LEU A 166 10.59 9.62 8.11
C LEU A 166 10.77 8.98 9.49
N VAL A 167 11.99 8.57 9.82
CA VAL A 167 12.31 8.05 11.15
C VAL A 167 12.08 9.13 12.21
N ALA A 168 12.62 10.34 12.03
CA ALA A 168 12.46 11.44 12.98
C ALA A 168 10.98 11.86 13.16
N ALA A 169 10.18 11.80 12.09
CA ALA A 169 8.77 12.18 12.12
C ALA A 169 7.85 11.18 12.82
N LEU A 170 8.19 9.87 12.76
CA LEU A 170 7.23 8.83 13.06
C LEU A 170 7.70 7.79 14.08
N HIS A 171 9.03 7.62 14.27
CA HIS A 171 9.55 6.63 15.21
C HIS A 171 9.29 7.03 16.65
N GLY A 172 8.46 6.29 17.36
CA GLY A 172 8.04 6.62 18.72
C GLY A 172 7.56 5.41 19.53
N PRO A 173 6.89 5.64 20.64
CA PRO A 173 6.51 4.57 21.58
C PRO A 173 5.59 3.49 20.98
N THR A 174 4.73 3.87 20.04
CA THR A 174 3.74 2.96 19.43
C THR A 174 4.02 2.66 17.96
N LEU A 175 4.92 3.40 17.32
CA LEU A 175 5.26 3.24 15.92
C LEU A 175 6.79 3.12 15.75
N ARG A 176 7.25 1.95 15.35
CA ARG A 176 8.67 1.73 15.03
C ARG A 176 8.90 1.90 13.54
N VAL A 177 9.90 2.69 13.15
CA VAL A 177 10.26 2.90 11.74
C VAL A 177 11.68 2.41 11.51
N TYR A 178 11.85 1.55 10.52
CA TYR A 178 13.13 0.98 10.11
C TYR A 178 13.54 1.56 8.75
N ALA A 179 14.76 2.06 8.67
CA ALA A 179 15.31 2.57 7.41
C ALA A 179 15.71 1.43 6.47
N ASN A 180 15.49 1.59 5.18
CA ASN A 180 15.89 0.67 4.11
C ASN A 180 16.30 1.48 2.87
N ASP A 181 17.29 1.03 2.12
CA ASP A 181 17.72 1.65 0.87
C ASP A 181 17.20 0.92 -0.38
N ASP A 182 16.51 -0.22 -0.22
CA ASP A 182 15.86 -0.97 -1.30
C ASP A 182 14.40 -0.51 -1.50
N ILE A 183 14.24 0.63 -2.17
CA ILE A 183 12.90 1.18 -2.49
C ILE A 183 12.10 0.23 -3.38
N VAL A 184 12.77 -0.43 -4.33
CA VAL A 184 12.14 -1.37 -5.28
C VAL A 184 11.51 -2.55 -4.55
N GLY A 185 12.26 -3.19 -3.66
CA GLY A 185 11.77 -4.33 -2.88
C GLY A 185 10.59 -3.98 -1.99
N VAL A 186 10.65 -2.81 -1.34
CA VAL A 186 9.55 -2.32 -0.49
C VAL A 186 8.28 -2.03 -1.29
N GLU A 187 8.40 -1.45 -2.47
CA GLU A 187 7.25 -1.18 -3.35
C GLU A 187 6.64 -2.45 -3.95
N VAL A 188 7.49 -3.38 -4.44
CA VAL A 188 7.03 -4.67 -4.99
C VAL A 188 6.33 -5.48 -3.91
N GLY A 189 6.89 -5.55 -2.70
CA GLY A 189 6.25 -6.20 -1.55
C GLY A 189 4.85 -5.65 -1.30
N GLY A 190 4.73 -4.32 -1.20
CA GLY A 190 3.46 -3.63 -0.99
C GLY A 190 2.44 -3.85 -2.12
N ALA A 191 2.89 -3.95 -3.36
CA ALA A 191 2.03 -4.15 -4.53
C ALA A 191 1.50 -5.59 -4.62
N VAL A 192 2.40 -6.57 -4.57
CA VAL A 192 2.08 -7.98 -4.83
C VAL A 192 1.30 -8.61 -3.68
N LYS A 193 1.57 -8.24 -2.42
CA LYS A 193 0.84 -8.75 -1.26
C LYS A 193 -0.69 -8.60 -1.40
N ASN A 194 -1.14 -7.51 -2.00
CA ASN A 194 -2.56 -7.21 -2.16
C ASN A 194 -3.24 -8.20 -3.13
N VAL A 195 -2.53 -8.63 -4.16
CA VAL A 195 -2.99 -9.66 -5.10
C VAL A 195 -3.04 -11.02 -4.41
N LEU A 196 -1.99 -11.36 -3.65
CA LEU A 196 -1.90 -12.63 -2.91
C LEU A 196 -2.96 -12.74 -1.80
N ALA A 197 -3.34 -11.61 -1.20
CA ALA A 197 -4.41 -11.56 -0.21
C ALA A 197 -5.79 -11.92 -0.80
N ILE A 198 -6.03 -11.65 -2.09
CA ILE A 198 -7.25 -12.12 -2.77
C ILE A 198 -7.24 -13.65 -2.84
N ALA A 199 -6.09 -14.25 -3.19
CA ALA A 199 -5.95 -15.71 -3.25
C ALA A 199 -6.16 -16.37 -1.89
N THR A 200 -5.62 -15.80 -0.80
CA THR A 200 -5.83 -16.34 0.54
C THR A 200 -7.27 -16.17 1.01
N GLY A 201 -7.93 -15.06 0.66
CA GLY A 201 -9.35 -14.87 0.92
C GLY A 201 -10.23 -15.90 0.17
N LEU A 202 -9.88 -16.21 -1.06
CA LEU A 202 -10.54 -17.29 -1.83
C LEU A 202 -10.37 -18.65 -1.15
N CYS A 203 -9.15 -18.97 -0.73
CA CYS A 203 -8.82 -20.20 -0.01
C CYS A 203 -9.66 -20.34 1.28
N ASP A 204 -9.76 -19.28 2.06
CA ASP A 204 -10.54 -19.26 3.30
C ASP A 204 -12.04 -19.39 3.01
N GLY A 205 -12.57 -18.70 2.00
CA GLY A 205 -13.98 -18.76 1.62
C GLY A 205 -14.42 -20.13 1.07
N LEU A 206 -13.51 -20.86 0.43
CA LEU A 206 -13.71 -22.25 -0.01
C LEU A 206 -13.47 -23.28 1.11
N ASN A 207 -13.16 -22.85 2.33
CA ASN A 207 -12.89 -23.72 3.49
C ASN A 207 -11.77 -24.75 3.25
N LEU A 208 -10.69 -24.38 2.52
CA LEU A 208 -9.58 -25.28 2.19
C LEU A 208 -8.63 -25.52 3.38
N GLY A 209 -8.81 -24.79 4.46
CA GLY A 209 -8.09 -24.97 5.71
C GLY A 209 -6.75 -24.20 5.82
N LEU A 210 -6.15 -24.29 7.02
CA LEU A 210 -4.97 -23.50 7.37
C LEU A 210 -3.70 -23.94 6.63
N ASN A 211 -3.59 -25.23 6.29
CA ASN A 211 -2.44 -25.74 5.53
C ASN A 211 -2.38 -25.13 4.13
N ALA A 212 -3.52 -25.05 3.44
CA ALA A 212 -3.60 -24.44 2.11
C ALA A 212 -3.28 -22.95 2.18
N ARG A 213 -3.79 -22.23 3.18
CA ARG A 213 -3.47 -20.80 3.40
C ARG A 213 -1.97 -20.59 3.68
N ALA A 214 -1.35 -21.43 4.53
CA ALA A 214 0.09 -21.34 4.79
C ALA A 214 0.91 -21.59 3.53
N ALA A 215 0.54 -22.59 2.72
CA ALA A 215 1.20 -22.87 1.45
C ALA A 215 1.06 -21.69 0.47
N LEU A 216 -0.14 -21.08 0.35
CA LEU A 216 -0.35 -19.91 -0.50
C LEU A 216 0.49 -18.70 -0.06
N ILE A 217 0.62 -18.44 1.24
CA ILE A 217 1.46 -17.36 1.76
C ILE A 217 2.92 -17.60 1.39
N THR A 218 3.43 -18.82 1.65
CA THR A 218 4.83 -19.17 1.39
C THR A 218 5.14 -19.14 -0.11
N ARG A 219 4.29 -19.74 -0.95
CA ARG A 219 4.50 -19.75 -2.40
C ARG A 219 4.27 -18.36 -3.01
N GLY A 220 3.33 -17.60 -2.48
CA GLY A 220 3.11 -16.21 -2.87
C GLY A 220 4.31 -15.31 -2.56
N LEU A 221 4.94 -15.51 -1.39
CA LEU A 221 6.20 -14.81 -1.06
C LEU A 221 7.31 -15.15 -2.05
N ALA A 222 7.41 -16.41 -2.50
CA ALA A 222 8.38 -16.81 -3.52
C ALA A 222 8.09 -16.14 -4.89
N GLU A 223 6.82 -16.02 -5.30
CA GLU A 223 6.45 -15.27 -6.52
C GLU A 223 6.82 -13.79 -6.40
N MET A 224 6.48 -13.17 -5.26
CA MET A 224 6.83 -11.77 -4.96
C MET A 224 8.33 -11.55 -5.03
N THR A 225 9.12 -12.45 -4.45
CA THR A 225 10.59 -12.37 -4.44
C THR A 225 11.16 -12.48 -5.85
N ARG A 226 10.68 -13.45 -6.67
CA ARG A 226 11.13 -13.58 -8.06
C ARG A 226 10.89 -12.32 -8.88
N LEU A 227 9.67 -11.76 -8.78
CA LEU A 227 9.36 -10.51 -9.48
C LEU A 227 10.25 -9.36 -8.99
N GLY A 228 10.45 -9.25 -7.68
CA GLY A 228 11.27 -8.20 -7.10
C GLY A 228 12.73 -8.29 -7.54
N LEU A 229 13.32 -9.48 -7.52
CA LEU A 229 14.70 -9.70 -8.01
C LEU A 229 14.84 -9.33 -9.49
N ALA A 230 13.86 -9.68 -10.32
CA ALA A 230 13.86 -9.32 -11.74
C ALA A 230 13.71 -7.79 -11.97
N LEU A 231 13.18 -7.06 -10.99
CA LEU A 231 13.06 -5.59 -10.98
C LEU A 231 14.24 -4.91 -10.29
N GLY A 232 15.24 -5.66 -9.80
CA GLY A 232 16.45 -5.12 -9.18
C GLY A 232 16.37 -4.97 -7.66
N ALA A 233 15.35 -5.54 -7.00
CA ALA A 233 15.25 -5.58 -5.55
C ALA A 233 16.19 -6.60 -4.91
N ARG A 234 16.34 -6.53 -3.59
CA ARG A 234 17.13 -7.49 -2.80
C ARG A 234 16.23 -8.54 -2.14
N ALA A 235 16.67 -9.79 -2.09
CA ALA A 235 15.92 -10.91 -1.51
C ALA A 235 15.58 -10.69 -0.04
N GLU A 236 16.50 -10.11 0.73
CA GLU A 236 16.35 -9.85 2.16
C GLU A 236 15.16 -8.93 2.47
N THR A 237 14.84 -8.00 1.57
CA THR A 237 13.71 -7.08 1.74
C THR A 237 12.38 -7.84 1.83
N PHE A 238 12.23 -8.94 1.09
CA PHE A 238 11.01 -9.75 1.08
C PHE A 238 10.84 -10.60 2.34
N MET A 239 11.92 -10.93 3.05
CA MET A 239 11.87 -11.62 4.35
C MET A 239 11.58 -10.66 5.51
N GLY A 240 11.57 -9.36 5.25
CA GLY A 240 11.32 -8.30 6.23
C GLY A 240 9.86 -7.88 6.34
N LEU A 241 9.68 -6.70 6.98
CA LEU A 241 8.36 -6.11 7.25
C LEU A 241 7.57 -5.81 5.98
N SER A 242 8.21 -5.30 4.93
CA SER A 242 7.52 -4.90 3.70
C SER A 242 7.20 -6.07 2.75
N GLY A 243 7.81 -7.23 2.95
CA GLY A 243 7.52 -8.48 2.26
C GLY A 243 6.65 -9.39 3.13
N LEU A 244 7.28 -10.34 3.84
CA LEU A 244 6.61 -11.34 4.66
C LEU A 244 5.66 -10.73 5.70
N GLY A 245 6.10 -9.70 6.43
CA GLY A 245 5.29 -9.09 7.48
C GLY A 245 3.97 -8.52 6.97
N ASP A 246 4.04 -7.71 5.91
CA ASP A 246 2.85 -7.08 5.32
C ASP A 246 1.98 -8.09 4.55
N LEU A 247 2.59 -9.13 3.96
CA LEU A 247 1.86 -10.24 3.34
C LEU A 247 1.07 -11.03 4.38
N VAL A 248 1.70 -11.46 5.47
CA VAL A 248 1.02 -12.23 6.54
C VAL A 248 -0.15 -11.42 7.12
N LEU A 249 0.08 -10.15 7.49
CA LEU A 249 -0.99 -9.29 8.00
C LEU A 249 -2.16 -9.18 7.02
N THR A 250 -1.87 -8.95 5.73
CA THR A 250 -2.90 -8.73 4.72
C THR A 250 -3.64 -10.02 4.34
N ALA A 251 -2.94 -11.15 4.36
CA ALA A 251 -3.48 -12.48 4.04
C ALA A 251 -4.32 -13.10 5.16
N THR A 252 -4.12 -12.68 6.42
CA THR A 252 -4.79 -13.29 7.57
C THR A 252 -5.72 -12.33 8.32
N GLY A 253 -5.51 -11.01 8.20
CA GLY A 253 -6.25 -10.02 8.97
C GLY A 253 -7.65 -9.75 8.41
N ASP A 254 -8.63 -9.63 9.30
CA ASP A 254 -10.04 -9.39 8.94
C ASP A 254 -10.30 -7.97 8.40
N LEU A 255 -9.39 -7.03 8.70
CA LEU A 255 -9.43 -5.68 8.15
C LEU A 255 -8.92 -5.59 6.70
N SER A 256 -8.39 -6.69 6.16
CA SER A 256 -7.87 -6.74 4.78
C SER A 256 -9.00 -6.74 3.76
N ARG A 257 -9.15 -5.62 3.05
CA ARG A 257 -10.13 -5.49 1.96
C ARG A 257 -9.86 -6.46 0.81
N ASN A 258 -8.59 -6.69 0.49
CA ASN A 258 -8.23 -7.63 -0.59
C ASN A 258 -8.58 -9.07 -0.22
N ARG A 259 -8.32 -9.50 1.03
CA ARG A 259 -8.77 -10.80 1.52
C ARG A 259 -10.30 -10.91 1.47
N ARG A 260 -11.03 -9.85 1.85
CA ARG A 260 -12.50 -9.82 1.76
C ARG A 260 -13.03 -9.92 0.34
N VAL A 261 -12.34 -9.37 -0.67
CA VAL A 261 -12.69 -9.63 -2.08
C VAL A 261 -12.65 -11.13 -2.38
N GLY A 262 -11.57 -11.82 -2.00
CA GLY A 262 -11.45 -13.27 -2.20
C GLY A 262 -12.57 -14.07 -1.52
N LEU A 263 -12.91 -13.73 -0.27
CA LEU A 263 -14.03 -14.35 0.45
C LEU A 263 -15.36 -14.18 -0.30
N LEU A 264 -15.67 -12.96 -0.75
CA LEU A 264 -16.91 -12.65 -1.46
C LEU A 264 -17.01 -13.35 -2.82
N LEU A 265 -15.89 -13.49 -3.53
CA LEU A 265 -15.82 -14.26 -4.77
C LEU A 265 -16.06 -15.77 -4.51
N ALA A 266 -15.53 -16.32 -3.42
CA ALA A 266 -15.80 -17.71 -3.01
C ALA A 266 -17.29 -17.94 -2.65
N GLU A 267 -17.98 -16.91 -2.14
CA GLU A 267 -19.43 -16.93 -1.90
C GLU A 267 -20.27 -16.84 -3.21
N GLY A 268 -19.63 -16.78 -4.38
CA GLY A 268 -20.30 -16.67 -5.68
C GLY A 268 -20.72 -15.26 -6.09
N LYS A 269 -20.28 -14.21 -5.37
CA LYS A 269 -20.53 -12.83 -5.81
C LYS A 269 -19.69 -12.47 -7.01
N SER A 270 -20.24 -11.67 -7.92
CA SER A 270 -19.45 -11.08 -9.01
C SER A 270 -18.41 -10.09 -8.46
N LEU A 271 -17.37 -9.82 -9.25
CA LEU A 271 -16.36 -8.82 -8.88
C LEU A 271 -16.99 -7.44 -8.57
N ASP A 272 -17.94 -7.01 -9.40
CA ASP A 272 -18.62 -5.72 -9.20
C ASP A 272 -19.41 -5.70 -7.89
N GLN A 273 -20.13 -6.79 -7.56
CA GLN A 273 -20.83 -6.94 -6.29
C GLN A 273 -19.86 -6.94 -5.11
N ALA A 274 -18.73 -7.63 -5.21
CA ALA A 274 -17.72 -7.69 -4.17
C ALA A 274 -17.10 -6.30 -3.92
N VAL A 275 -16.72 -5.59 -4.97
CA VAL A 275 -16.13 -4.23 -4.88
C VAL A 275 -17.15 -3.23 -4.35
N ALA A 276 -18.40 -3.26 -4.84
CA ALA A 276 -19.46 -2.36 -4.37
C ALA A 276 -19.77 -2.54 -2.87
N SER A 277 -19.76 -3.78 -2.38
CA SER A 277 -20.04 -4.08 -0.97
C SER A 277 -18.97 -3.58 0.00
N LEU A 278 -17.73 -3.36 -0.49
CA LEU A 278 -16.62 -2.88 0.34
C LEU A 278 -16.60 -1.34 0.50
N GLY A 279 -17.36 -0.61 -0.32
CA GLY A 279 -17.48 0.86 -0.25
C GLY A 279 -16.20 1.63 -0.60
N HIS A 280 -15.05 0.96 -0.75
CA HIS A 280 -13.75 1.55 -1.03
C HIS A 280 -12.89 0.62 -1.90
N VAL A 281 -11.90 1.22 -2.56
CA VAL A 281 -10.97 0.53 -3.47
C VAL A 281 -10.20 -0.59 -2.76
N ALA A 282 -10.22 -1.79 -3.35
CA ALA A 282 -9.30 -2.88 -3.04
C ALA A 282 -8.15 -2.83 -4.08
N GLU A 283 -6.99 -2.35 -3.66
CA GLU A 283 -5.86 -2.09 -4.58
C GLU A 283 -5.39 -3.32 -5.36
N GLY A 284 -5.50 -4.52 -4.76
CA GLY A 284 -5.15 -5.77 -5.41
C GLY A 284 -5.95 -6.06 -6.69
N VAL A 285 -7.22 -5.65 -6.75
CA VAL A 285 -8.07 -5.81 -7.93
C VAL A 285 -7.51 -5.04 -9.13
N TYR A 286 -7.04 -3.82 -8.88
CA TYR A 286 -6.48 -2.96 -9.94
C TYR A 286 -5.05 -3.35 -10.30
N SER A 287 -4.25 -3.74 -9.30
CA SER A 287 -2.83 -4.08 -9.50
C SER A 287 -2.61 -5.48 -10.08
N ALA A 288 -3.55 -6.42 -9.93
CA ALA A 288 -3.35 -7.82 -10.31
C ALA A 288 -2.92 -8.00 -11.78
N ARG A 289 -3.64 -7.36 -12.71
CA ARG A 289 -3.34 -7.45 -14.13
C ARG A 289 -1.98 -6.84 -14.47
N THR A 290 -1.65 -5.71 -13.84
CA THR A 290 -0.36 -5.02 -14.06
C THR A 290 0.80 -5.83 -13.50
N VAL A 291 0.64 -6.46 -12.32
CA VAL A 291 1.62 -7.39 -11.74
C VAL A 291 1.94 -8.52 -12.71
N VAL A 292 0.90 -9.20 -13.22
CA VAL A 292 1.07 -10.32 -14.17
C VAL A 292 1.67 -9.85 -15.49
N GLN A 293 1.23 -8.70 -16.01
CA GLN A 293 1.79 -8.13 -17.25
C GLN A 293 3.28 -7.80 -17.09
N ARG A 294 3.65 -7.18 -15.96
CA ARG A 294 5.03 -6.83 -15.65
C ARG A 294 5.90 -8.09 -15.52
N ALA A 295 5.42 -9.10 -14.79
CA ALA A 295 6.10 -10.38 -14.61
C ALA A 295 6.36 -11.09 -15.95
N ARG A 296 5.35 -11.16 -16.83
CA ARG A 296 5.48 -11.75 -18.17
C ARG A 296 6.50 -11.02 -19.03
N GLY A 297 6.51 -9.70 -18.99
CA GLY A 297 7.52 -8.89 -19.71
C GLY A 297 8.96 -9.16 -19.26
N LEU A 298 9.14 -9.68 -18.05
CA LEU A 298 10.44 -10.04 -17.47
C LEU A 298 10.73 -11.55 -17.49
N GLY A 299 9.82 -12.36 -18.06
CA GLY A 299 9.95 -13.82 -18.06
C GLY A 299 9.78 -14.48 -16.69
N VAL A 300 9.08 -13.82 -15.76
CA VAL A 300 8.86 -14.31 -14.40
C VAL A 300 7.51 -15.01 -14.29
N GLU A 301 7.51 -16.29 -13.86
CA GLU A 301 6.31 -17.05 -13.59
C GLU A 301 5.67 -16.63 -12.25
N MET A 302 4.37 -16.28 -12.29
CA MET A 302 3.57 -15.93 -11.11
C MET A 302 2.21 -16.66 -11.12
N PRO A 303 2.19 -17.99 -10.98
CA PRO A 303 0.98 -18.79 -11.15
C PRO A 303 -0.16 -18.42 -10.18
N ILE A 304 0.12 -18.03 -8.94
CA ILE A 304 -0.91 -17.61 -7.99
C ILE A 304 -1.51 -16.27 -8.46
N ALA A 305 -0.67 -15.29 -8.81
CA ALA A 305 -1.13 -14.01 -9.32
C ALA A 305 -1.92 -14.17 -10.65
N GLU A 306 -1.49 -15.07 -11.53
CA GLU A 306 -2.20 -15.39 -12.79
C GLU A 306 -3.57 -16.03 -12.53
N GLY A 307 -3.66 -16.94 -11.56
CA GLY A 307 -4.93 -17.51 -11.10
C GLY A 307 -5.89 -16.46 -10.56
N VAL A 308 -5.37 -15.50 -9.77
CA VAL A 308 -6.17 -14.36 -9.29
C VAL A 308 -6.68 -13.52 -10.47
N VAL A 309 -5.85 -13.20 -11.46
CA VAL A 309 -6.27 -12.44 -12.65
C VAL A 309 -7.35 -13.21 -13.42
N ALA A 310 -7.18 -14.52 -13.63
CA ALA A 310 -8.17 -15.33 -14.32
C ALA A 310 -9.52 -15.36 -13.59
N LEU A 311 -9.50 -15.41 -12.26
CA LEU A 311 -10.69 -15.31 -11.40
C LEU A 311 -11.37 -13.93 -11.53
N LEU A 312 -10.59 -12.84 -11.41
CA LEU A 312 -11.10 -11.46 -11.51
C LEU A 312 -11.68 -11.16 -12.89
N ASP A 313 -11.15 -11.79 -13.94
CA ASP A 313 -11.66 -11.68 -15.32
C ASP A 313 -12.86 -12.60 -15.61
N GLY A 314 -13.28 -13.44 -14.65
CA GLY A 314 -14.35 -14.40 -14.83
C GLY A 314 -13.99 -15.58 -15.76
N ARG A 315 -12.69 -15.78 -16.04
CA ARG A 315 -12.20 -16.88 -16.90
C ARG A 315 -12.08 -18.21 -16.17
N LEU A 316 -11.99 -18.17 -14.85
CA LEU A 316 -11.98 -19.34 -13.97
C LEU A 316 -13.03 -19.18 -12.87
N GLN A 317 -13.65 -20.30 -12.48
CA GLN A 317 -14.45 -20.35 -11.26
C GLN A 317 -13.54 -20.53 -10.04
N PRO A 318 -13.99 -20.15 -8.83
CA PRO A 318 -13.22 -20.29 -7.61
C PRO A 318 -12.56 -21.65 -7.39
N ALA A 319 -13.30 -22.75 -7.58
CA ALA A 319 -12.79 -24.10 -7.42
C ALA A 319 -11.73 -24.47 -8.48
N ASP A 320 -11.92 -24.03 -9.72
CA ASP A 320 -11.00 -24.31 -10.83
C ASP A 320 -9.67 -23.58 -10.66
N ALA A 321 -9.69 -22.36 -10.07
CA ALA A 321 -8.46 -21.62 -9.77
C ALA A 321 -7.58 -22.38 -8.79
N VAL A 322 -8.17 -23.06 -7.80
CA VAL A 322 -7.41 -23.90 -6.87
C VAL A 322 -6.93 -25.17 -7.54
N ALA A 323 -7.78 -25.86 -8.31
CA ALA A 323 -7.43 -27.09 -9.02
C ALA A 323 -6.22 -26.84 -9.96
N SER A 324 -6.24 -25.75 -10.71
CA SER A 324 -5.15 -25.39 -11.63
C SER A 324 -3.78 -25.19 -10.95
N LEU A 325 -3.74 -24.77 -9.69
CA LEU A 325 -2.51 -24.68 -8.93
C LEU A 325 -2.03 -26.05 -8.42
N MET A 326 -2.97 -26.94 -8.08
CA MET A 326 -2.65 -28.29 -7.56
C MET A 326 -2.23 -29.25 -8.67
N GLU A 327 -2.68 -29.06 -9.89
CA GLU A 327 -2.33 -29.89 -11.07
C GLU A 327 -0.92 -29.61 -11.62
N ARG A 328 -0.24 -28.57 -11.13
CA ARG A 328 1.14 -28.27 -11.55
C ARG A 328 2.07 -29.40 -11.13
N GLY A 329 2.92 -29.82 -12.08
CA GLY A 329 3.93 -30.85 -11.82
C GLY A 329 4.88 -30.49 -10.67
N PRO A 330 5.51 -31.49 -10.04
CA PRO A 330 6.43 -31.26 -8.93
C PRO A 330 7.62 -30.39 -9.37
N LYS A 331 7.97 -29.42 -8.54
CA LYS A 331 9.14 -28.55 -8.71
C LYS A 331 9.97 -28.56 -7.42
N GLY A 332 11.24 -28.19 -7.53
CA GLY A 332 12.07 -27.90 -6.34
C GLY A 332 11.43 -26.78 -5.51
N GLU A 333 11.58 -26.83 -4.18
CA GLU A 333 10.99 -25.83 -3.28
C GLU A 333 11.39 -24.39 -3.63
N TYR A 334 12.62 -24.21 -4.09
CA TYR A 334 13.19 -22.90 -4.41
C TYR A 334 13.29 -22.62 -5.94
N ALA A 335 12.62 -23.45 -6.75
CA ALA A 335 12.62 -23.32 -8.22
C ALA A 335 11.59 -22.30 -8.72
#